data_b20117eabedbed46c173328c0d3bbf1c
#
_entry.id   b20117eabedbed46c173328c0d3bbf1c
#
_cell.length_a   1.000
_cell.length_b   1.000
_cell.length_c   1.000
_cell.angle_alpha   90.00
_cell.angle_beta   90.00
_cell.angle_gamma   90.00
#
_symmetry.space_group_name_H-M   'P 1'
#
loop_
_entity.id
_entity.type
_entity.pdbx_description
1 polymer ?
#
loop_
_entity_poly.entity_id
_entity_poly.type
_entity_poly.pdbx_seq_one_letter_code
_entity_poly.pdbx_strand_id
1 'polypeptide(L)'
;WAGTILLMHRIQTKKIKKLEDDYREKQRVQQKLREEYSVKVQNKQAKIAALQSQINPHFLYNTLECIRSKALLYECDSIARMAKALAAFFRYSISNKENIVTIRDELRNIENYFLIQSYRFENKFALEINVEDDREEVGNYLIPKLSLQPIVENAIFHGLETKAENGKVTIRIYTTQQELVVVISDNGTGIDWDTLVSM
;
A
#
# COMPACT_ATOMS: atom_id res chain seq x y z
N TRP A 1 65.65 27.26 -11.79
CA TRP A 1 64.62 27.22 -10.72
C TRP A 1 63.31 27.88 -11.14
N ALA A 2 63.33 29.06 -11.78
CA ALA A 2 62.08 29.75 -12.21
C ALA A 2 61.30 28.97 -13.28
N GLY A 3 61.99 28.31 -14.22
CA GLY A 3 61.37 27.49 -15.26
C GLY A 3 60.65 26.25 -14.76
N THR A 4 61.21 25.60 -13.73
CA THR A 4 60.59 24.41 -13.10
C THR A 4 59.34 24.75 -12.31
N ILE A 5 59.33 25.86 -11.61
CA ILE A 5 58.16 26.36 -10.87
C ILE A 5 57.00 26.72 -11.84
N LEU A 6 57.33 27.39 -12.96
CA LEU A 6 56.32 27.77 -13.98
C LEU A 6 55.73 26.51 -14.65
N LEU A 7 56.51 25.48 -14.90
CA LEU A 7 56.06 24.20 -15.47
C LEU A 7 55.12 23.45 -14.50
N MET A 8 55.51 23.38 -13.23
CA MET A 8 54.67 22.74 -12.19
C MET A 8 53.32 23.49 -12.03
N HIS A 9 53.33 24.82 -12.03
CA HIS A 9 52.11 25.60 -11.96
C HIS A 9 51.18 25.36 -13.17
N ARG A 10 51.72 25.27 -14.38
CA ARG A 10 50.95 24.91 -15.59
C ARG A 10 50.37 23.50 -15.55
N ILE A 11 51.06 22.54 -14.99
CA ILE A 11 50.61 21.17 -14.84
C ILE A 11 49.46 21.11 -13.81
N GLN A 12 49.61 21.80 -12.68
CA GLN A 12 48.55 21.85 -11.65
C GLN A 12 47.28 22.53 -12.14
N THR A 13 47.40 23.69 -12.84
CA THR A 13 46.21 24.36 -13.42
C THR A 13 45.49 23.51 -14.46
N LYS A 14 46.22 22.76 -15.30
CA LYS A 14 45.60 21.81 -16.23
C LYS A 14 44.87 20.69 -15.52
N LYS A 15 45.45 20.11 -14.43
CA LYS A 15 44.81 19.07 -13.63
C LYS A 15 43.55 19.58 -12.95
N ILE A 16 43.58 20.76 -12.34
CA ILE A 16 42.43 21.37 -11.68
C ILE A 16 41.31 21.60 -12.70
N LYS A 17 41.61 22.20 -13.86
CA LYS A 17 40.63 22.42 -14.91
C LYS A 17 39.97 21.12 -15.39
N LYS A 18 40.75 20.07 -15.58
CA LYS A 18 40.21 18.77 -15.97
C LYS A 18 39.28 18.19 -14.90
N LEU A 19 39.62 18.28 -13.62
CA LEU A 19 38.78 17.86 -12.50
C LEU A 19 37.47 18.66 -12.42
N GLU A 20 37.53 19.97 -12.67
CA GLU A 20 36.35 20.85 -12.72
C GLU A 20 35.40 20.45 -13.89
N ASP A 21 35.97 20.17 -15.06
CA ASP A 21 35.23 19.77 -16.23
C ASP A 21 34.56 18.41 -16.02
N ASP A 22 35.28 17.40 -15.47
CA ASP A 22 34.76 16.09 -15.10
C ASP A 22 33.65 16.20 -14.03
N TYR A 23 33.82 17.09 -13.05
CA TYR A 23 32.80 17.32 -12.02
C TYR A 23 31.53 17.95 -12.61
N ARG A 24 31.67 18.95 -13.50
CA ARG A 24 30.53 19.57 -14.19
C ARG A 24 29.79 18.58 -15.08
N GLU A 25 30.52 17.69 -15.75
CA GLU A 25 29.92 16.67 -16.59
C GLU A 25 29.12 15.65 -15.74
N LYS A 26 29.69 15.20 -14.62
CA LYS A 26 28.95 14.35 -13.67
C LYS A 26 27.68 15.00 -13.14
N GLN A 27 27.73 16.27 -12.79
CA GLN A 27 26.53 17.00 -12.35
C GLN A 27 25.47 17.10 -13.45
N ARG A 28 25.88 17.36 -14.71
CA ARG A 28 24.97 17.40 -15.85
C ARG A 28 24.29 16.04 -16.10
N VAL A 29 25.06 14.97 -16.01
CA VAL A 29 24.52 13.60 -16.16
C VAL A 29 23.53 13.29 -15.04
N GLN A 30 23.87 13.60 -13.79
CA GLN A 30 22.96 13.41 -12.66
C GLN A 30 21.68 14.23 -12.80
N GLN A 31 21.78 15.47 -13.26
CA GLN A 31 20.62 16.31 -13.46
C GLN A 31 19.70 15.74 -14.56
N LYS A 32 20.24 15.35 -15.70
CA LYS A 32 19.49 14.69 -16.78
C LYS A 32 18.79 13.43 -16.29
N LEU A 33 19.49 12.60 -15.52
CA LEU A 33 18.93 11.38 -14.98
C LEU A 33 17.75 11.67 -14.02
N ARG A 34 17.87 12.71 -13.17
CA ARG A 34 16.76 13.15 -12.30
C ARG A 34 15.56 13.66 -13.10
N GLU A 35 15.81 14.43 -14.15
CA GLU A 35 14.76 14.95 -15.04
C GLU A 35 14.03 13.80 -15.75
N GLU A 36 14.77 12.84 -16.33
CA GLU A 36 14.18 11.66 -16.95
C GLU A 36 13.36 10.82 -15.96
N TYR A 37 13.87 10.65 -14.73
CA TYR A 37 13.16 9.91 -13.68
C TYR A 37 11.87 10.63 -13.27
N SER A 38 11.92 11.94 -13.11
CA SER A 38 10.76 12.76 -12.77
C SER A 38 9.65 12.66 -13.84
N VAL A 39 10.03 12.74 -15.11
CA VAL A 39 9.08 12.58 -16.23
C VAL A 39 8.48 11.17 -16.26
N LYS A 40 9.28 10.13 -16.03
CA LYS A 40 8.77 8.74 -15.95
C LYS A 40 7.78 8.57 -14.80
N VAL A 41 8.06 9.14 -13.63
CA VAL A 41 7.17 9.10 -12.47
C VAL A 41 5.87 9.84 -12.77
N GLN A 42 5.94 11.06 -13.32
CA GLN A 42 4.75 11.83 -13.71
C GLN A 42 3.89 11.10 -14.73
N ASN A 43 4.50 10.50 -15.75
CA ASN A 43 3.77 9.72 -16.75
C ASN A 43 3.08 8.48 -16.15
N LYS A 44 3.74 7.78 -15.23
CA LYS A 44 3.12 6.66 -14.49
C LYS A 44 1.95 7.14 -13.64
N GLN A 45 2.11 8.24 -12.91
CA GLN A 45 1.06 8.83 -12.08
C GLN A 45 -0.14 9.28 -12.94
N ALA A 46 0.11 9.94 -14.07
CA ALA A 46 -0.94 10.34 -15.01
C ALA A 46 -1.69 9.13 -15.58
N LYS A 47 -0.97 8.05 -15.91
CA LYS A 47 -1.59 6.81 -16.40
C LYS A 47 -2.44 6.13 -15.33
N ILE A 48 -1.98 6.09 -14.08
CA ILE A 48 -2.75 5.57 -12.94
C ILE A 48 -4.00 6.41 -12.73
N ALA A 49 -3.89 7.75 -12.71
CA ALA A 49 -5.01 8.65 -12.56
C ALA A 49 -6.05 8.49 -13.69
N ALA A 50 -5.59 8.33 -14.94
CA ALA A 50 -6.45 8.07 -16.08
C ALA A 50 -7.20 6.74 -15.97
N LEU A 51 -6.53 5.67 -15.54
CA LEU A 51 -7.16 4.36 -15.30
C LEU A 51 -8.17 4.43 -14.15
N GLN A 52 -7.86 5.12 -13.08
CA GLN A 52 -8.77 5.32 -11.95
C GLN A 52 -9.99 6.17 -12.33
N SER A 53 -9.84 7.14 -13.23
CA SER A 53 -10.96 7.97 -13.70
C SER A 53 -11.96 7.22 -14.61
N GLN A 54 -11.57 6.08 -15.20
CA GLN A 54 -12.49 5.25 -15.99
C GLN A 54 -13.56 4.58 -15.12
N ILE A 55 -13.29 4.39 -13.83
CA ILE A 55 -14.32 3.98 -12.87
C ILE A 55 -14.95 5.27 -12.33
N ASN A 56 -16.21 5.52 -12.62
CA ASN A 56 -16.94 6.64 -12.00
C ASN A 56 -17.27 6.29 -10.54
N PRO A 57 -16.54 6.82 -9.55
CA PRO A 57 -16.74 6.44 -8.15
C PRO A 57 -18.13 6.81 -7.66
N HIS A 58 -18.65 7.94 -8.12
CA HIS A 58 -19.97 8.44 -7.72
C HIS A 58 -21.09 7.50 -8.22
N PHE A 59 -21.00 7.02 -9.45
CA PHE A 59 -21.95 6.04 -9.97
C PHE A 59 -21.93 4.75 -9.14
N LEU A 60 -20.73 4.26 -8.82
CA LEU A 60 -20.57 3.03 -8.02
C LEU A 60 -21.21 3.18 -6.64
N TYR A 61 -20.92 4.30 -5.93
CA TYR A 61 -21.49 4.53 -4.59
C TYR A 61 -23.01 4.66 -4.63
N ASN A 62 -23.56 5.41 -5.59
CA ASN A 62 -25.00 5.58 -5.72
C ASN A 62 -25.70 4.26 -6.04
N THR A 63 -25.10 3.43 -6.87
CA THR A 63 -25.64 2.10 -7.19
C THR A 63 -25.65 1.20 -5.96
N LEU A 64 -24.57 1.17 -5.18
CA LEU A 64 -24.50 0.39 -3.95
C LEU A 64 -25.46 0.89 -2.87
N GLU A 65 -25.65 2.22 -2.75
CA GLU A 65 -26.67 2.79 -1.86
C GLU A 65 -28.08 2.45 -2.31
N CYS A 66 -28.36 2.44 -3.61
CA CYS A 66 -29.66 1.99 -4.13
C CYS A 66 -29.91 0.51 -3.80
N ILE A 67 -28.91 -0.35 -3.98
CA ILE A 67 -28.99 -1.79 -3.61
C ILE A 67 -29.24 -1.92 -2.10
N ARG A 68 -28.51 -1.18 -1.26
CA ARG A 68 -28.67 -1.19 0.19
C ARG A 68 -30.10 -0.78 0.60
N SER A 69 -30.60 0.32 0.03
CA SER A 69 -31.93 0.82 0.34
C SER A 69 -33.04 -0.16 -0.04
N LYS A 70 -32.90 -0.79 -1.20
CA LYS A 70 -33.83 -1.84 -1.63
C LYS A 70 -33.74 -3.09 -0.73
N ALA A 71 -32.53 -3.52 -0.37
CA ALA A 71 -32.36 -4.65 0.54
C ALA A 71 -33.03 -4.40 1.90
N LEU A 72 -32.95 -3.19 2.45
CA LEU A 72 -33.62 -2.81 3.69
C LEU A 72 -35.15 -2.83 3.53
N LEU A 73 -35.69 -2.37 2.39
CA LEU A 73 -37.11 -2.40 2.10
C LEU A 73 -37.68 -3.83 2.02
N TYR A 74 -36.86 -4.78 1.60
CA TYR A 74 -37.21 -6.21 1.52
C TYR A 74 -36.73 -7.03 2.73
N GLU A 75 -36.32 -6.35 3.81
CA GLU A 75 -35.83 -6.98 5.05
C GLU A 75 -34.62 -7.93 4.86
N CYS A 76 -33.82 -7.69 3.83
CA CYS A 76 -32.64 -8.46 3.51
C CYS A 76 -31.37 -7.84 4.14
N ASP A 77 -31.25 -7.94 5.46
CA ASP A 77 -30.16 -7.30 6.22
C ASP A 77 -28.75 -7.74 5.79
N SER A 78 -28.58 -8.98 5.38
CA SER A 78 -27.29 -9.50 4.90
C SER A 78 -26.83 -8.76 3.63
N ILE A 79 -27.74 -8.56 2.67
CA ILE A 79 -27.44 -7.83 1.43
C ILE A 79 -27.19 -6.34 1.74
N ALA A 80 -27.97 -5.75 2.64
CA ALA A 80 -27.79 -4.37 3.05
C ALA A 80 -26.43 -4.13 3.71
N ARG A 81 -25.98 -5.03 4.59
CA ARG A 81 -24.66 -4.99 5.22
C ARG A 81 -23.53 -5.16 4.21
N MET A 82 -23.64 -6.12 3.31
CA MET A 82 -22.65 -6.35 2.26
C MET A 82 -22.52 -5.15 1.32
N ALA A 83 -23.63 -4.56 0.87
CA ALA A 83 -23.63 -3.36 0.01
C ALA A 83 -22.98 -2.16 0.72
N LYS A 84 -23.26 -1.97 2.02
CA LYS A 84 -22.63 -0.94 2.85
C LYS A 84 -21.11 -1.12 2.96
N ALA A 85 -20.67 -2.34 3.26
CA ALA A 85 -19.24 -2.65 3.38
C ALA A 85 -18.51 -2.44 2.04
N LEU A 86 -19.11 -2.87 0.94
CA LEU A 86 -18.57 -2.71 -0.40
C LEU A 86 -18.46 -1.23 -0.79
N ALA A 87 -19.45 -0.41 -0.49
CA ALA A 87 -19.42 1.03 -0.72
C ALA A 87 -18.30 1.70 0.11
N ALA A 88 -18.15 1.32 1.38
CA ALA A 88 -17.09 1.83 2.26
C ALA A 88 -15.70 1.44 1.76
N PHE A 89 -15.51 0.18 1.39
CA PHE A 89 -14.27 -0.37 0.82
C PHE A 89 -13.85 0.38 -0.45
N PHE A 90 -14.74 0.53 -1.42
CA PHE A 90 -14.44 1.28 -2.65
C PHE A 90 -14.14 2.74 -2.39
N ARG A 91 -14.91 3.39 -1.49
CA ARG A 91 -14.66 4.79 -1.12
C ARG A 91 -13.27 4.98 -0.56
N TYR A 92 -12.82 4.07 0.29
CA TYR A 92 -11.48 4.08 0.83
C TYR A 92 -10.45 3.83 -0.27
N SER A 93 -10.59 2.77 -1.07
CA SER A 93 -9.59 2.35 -2.06
C SER A 93 -9.42 3.35 -3.22
N ILE A 94 -10.52 3.98 -3.69
CA ILE A 94 -10.50 4.88 -4.87
C ILE A 94 -10.21 6.33 -4.48
N SER A 95 -10.37 6.72 -3.20
CA SER A 95 -10.11 8.08 -2.76
C SER A 95 -8.63 8.44 -2.88
N ASN A 96 -8.30 9.40 -3.73
CA ASN A 96 -6.94 9.93 -3.94
C ASN A 96 -6.55 11.05 -2.96
N LYS A 97 -7.37 11.31 -1.92
CA LYS A 97 -7.19 12.50 -1.08
C LYS A 97 -6.01 12.40 -0.13
N GLU A 98 -5.65 11.18 0.30
CA GLU A 98 -4.64 10.98 1.34
C GLU A 98 -3.80 9.73 1.01
N ASN A 99 -2.48 9.88 1.04
CA ASN A 99 -1.55 8.78 0.88
C ASN A 99 -1.12 8.19 2.24
N ILE A 100 -1.35 8.93 3.32
CA ILE A 100 -1.06 8.56 4.70
C ILE A 100 -2.37 8.59 5.46
N VAL A 101 -2.64 7.55 6.21
CA VAL A 101 -3.90 7.32 6.94
C VAL A 101 -3.61 6.78 8.33
N THR A 102 -4.62 6.73 9.18
CA THR A 102 -4.48 6.13 10.51
C THR A 102 -4.55 4.60 10.45
N ILE A 103 -3.91 3.94 11.43
CA ILE A 103 -4.07 2.48 11.63
C ILE A 103 -5.57 2.12 11.73
N ARG A 104 -6.34 2.95 12.42
CA ARG A 104 -7.80 2.77 12.58
C ARG A 104 -8.53 2.72 11.24
N ASP A 105 -8.13 3.57 10.28
CA ASP A 105 -8.75 3.60 8.95
C ASP A 105 -8.39 2.38 8.13
N GLU A 106 -7.12 1.92 8.19
CA GLU A 106 -6.69 0.68 7.54
C GLU A 106 -7.41 -0.55 8.13
N LEU A 107 -7.49 -0.65 9.45
CA LEU A 107 -8.20 -1.77 10.09
C LEU A 107 -9.69 -1.79 9.73
N ARG A 108 -10.34 -0.62 9.73
CA ARG A 108 -11.75 -0.51 9.29
C ARG A 108 -11.93 -0.92 7.84
N ASN A 109 -10.99 -0.59 6.98
CA ASN A 109 -11.01 -1.03 5.58
C ASN A 109 -10.84 -2.54 5.46
N ILE A 110 -9.93 -3.13 6.23
CA ILE A 110 -9.75 -4.59 6.32
C ILE A 110 -11.01 -5.28 6.84
N GLU A 111 -11.67 -4.75 7.87
CA GLU A 111 -12.93 -5.28 8.39
C GLU A 111 -14.02 -5.29 7.32
N ASN A 112 -14.17 -4.19 6.55
CA ASN A 112 -15.12 -4.13 5.43
C ASN A 112 -14.78 -5.15 4.33
N TYR A 113 -13.51 -5.26 3.96
CA TYR A 113 -13.04 -6.25 2.99
C TYR A 113 -13.34 -7.68 3.47
N PHE A 114 -13.00 -7.97 4.72
CA PHE A 114 -13.22 -9.28 5.32
C PHE A 114 -14.70 -9.63 5.38
N LEU A 115 -15.58 -8.69 5.73
CA LEU A 115 -17.02 -8.88 5.72
C LEU A 115 -17.52 -9.29 4.32
N ILE A 116 -17.02 -8.68 3.26
CA ILE A 116 -17.38 -9.02 1.88
C ILE A 116 -16.92 -10.45 1.57
N GLN A 117 -15.68 -10.80 1.93
CA GLN A 117 -15.14 -12.14 1.71
C GLN A 117 -15.87 -13.20 2.53
N SER A 118 -16.30 -12.89 3.75
CA SER A 118 -17.06 -13.85 4.59
C SER A 118 -18.38 -14.27 3.93
N TYR A 119 -19.07 -13.34 3.26
CA TYR A 119 -20.25 -13.68 2.46
C TYR A 119 -19.92 -14.55 1.24
N ARG A 120 -18.81 -14.24 0.56
CA ARG A 120 -18.36 -15.02 -0.62
C ARG A 120 -17.99 -16.44 -0.26
N PHE A 121 -17.35 -16.64 0.88
CA PHE A 121 -16.85 -17.93 1.35
C PHE A 121 -17.71 -18.56 2.45
N GLU A 122 -18.99 -18.16 2.58
CA GLU A 122 -19.97 -18.77 3.49
C GLU A 122 -19.48 -18.83 4.95
N ASN A 123 -18.80 -17.77 5.41
CA ASN A 123 -18.24 -17.65 6.76
C ASN A 123 -17.21 -18.74 7.15
N LYS A 124 -16.50 -19.30 6.17
CA LYS A 124 -15.43 -20.30 6.42
C LYS A 124 -14.21 -19.71 7.14
N PHE A 125 -14.09 -18.39 7.18
CA PHE A 125 -12.92 -17.68 7.72
C PHE A 125 -13.31 -16.77 8.88
N ALA A 126 -12.37 -16.58 9.80
CA ALA A 126 -12.47 -15.63 10.90
C ALA A 126 -11.34 -14.61 10.85
N LEU A 127 -11.66 -13.34 11.16
CA LEU A 127 -10.69 -12.28 11.38
C LEU A 127 -10.61 -11.97 12.87
N GLU A 128 -9.40 -11.95 13.41
CA GLU A 128 -9.14 -11.53 14.78
C GLU A 128 -8.15 -10.38 14.79
N ILE A 129 -8.52 -9.29 15.46
CA ILE A 129 -7.68 -8.09 15.59
C ILE A 129 -7.38 -7.87 17.06
N ASN A 130 -6.12 -8.06 17.43
CA ASN A 130 -5.60 -7.92 18.79
C ASN A 130 -4.66 -6.71 18.85
N VAL A 131 -5.05 -5.68 19.58
CA VAL A 131 -4.23 -4.53 19.90
C VAL A 131 -3.81 -4.68 21.36
N GLU A 132 -2.51 -4.86 21.60
CA GLU A 132 -1.96 -5.19 22.91
C GLU A 132 -1.80 -3.95 23.79
N ASP A 133 -1.61 -2.76 23.18
CA ASP A 133 -1.48 -1.47 23.87
C ASP A 133 -2.82 -0.70 23.88
N ASP A 134 -2.78 0.57 24.31
CA ASP A 134 -3.96 1.42 24.23
C ASP A 134 -4.46 1.53 22.78
N ARG A 135 -5.62 0.92 22.54
CA ARG A 135 -6.23 0.83 21.21
C ARG A 135 -6.53 2.21 20.61
N GLU A 136 -6.81 3.20 21.45
CA GLU A 136 -7.09 4.56 21.00
C GLU A 136 -5.81 5.26 20.55
N GLU A 137 -4.74 5.13 21.29
CA GLU A 137 -3.43 5.68 20.95
C GLU A 137 -2.86 5.02 19.69
N VAL A 138 -2.78 3.70 19.68
CA VAL A 138 -2.29 2.90 18.53
C VAL A 138 -3.12 3.18 17.29
N GLY A 139 -4.43 3.33 17.41
CA GLY A 139 -5.32 3.64 16.31
C GLY A 139 -5.02 4.94 15.58
N ASN A 140 -4.32 5.88 16.22
CA ASN A 140 -3.99 7.20 15.66
C ASN A 140 -2.61 7.25 14.98
N TYR A 141 -1.79 6.19 15.08
CA TYR A 141 -0.53 6.13 14.32
C TYR A 141 -0.77 6.19 12.82
N LEU A 142 0.13 6.88 12.13
CA LEU A 142 0.03 7.13 10.69
C LEU A 142 0.84 6.11 9.90
N ILE A 143 0.23 5.51 8.90
CA ILE A 143 0.85 4.55 8.00
C ILE A 143 0.49 4.85 6.53
N PRO A 144 1.26 4.35 5.56
CA PRO A 144 0.87 4.45 4.16
C PRO A 144 -0.47 3.74 3.92
N LYS A 145 -1.35 4.40 3.17
CA LYS A 145 -2.65 3.86 2.80
C LYS A 145 -2.50 2.57 2.00
N LEU A 146 -3.38 1.60 2.25
CA LEU A 146 -3.37 0.27 1.61
C LEU A 146 -2.08 -0.52 1.86
N SER A 147 -1.40 -0.30 3.00
CA SER A 147 -0.19 -1.04 3.35
C SER A 147 -0.49 -2.41 3.98
N LEU A 148 -1.56 -2.53 4.76
CA LEU A 148 -1.93 -3.78 5.41
C LEU A 148 -2.85 -4.65 4.56
N GLN A 149 -3.72 -4.05 3.76
CA GLN A 149 -4.72 -4.75 2.96
C GLN A 149 -4.13 -5.81 2.03
N PRO A 150 -3.07 -5.57 1.22
CA PRO A 150 -2.52 -6.60 0.33
C PRO A 150 -2.00 -7.83 1.06
N ILE A 151 -1.53 -7.66 2.30
CA ILE A 151 -1.04 -8.78 3.13
C ILE A 151 -2.23 -9.64 3.58
N VAL A 152 -3.33 -9.01 3.99
CA VAL A 152 -4.57 -9.72 4.36
C VAL A 152 -5.19 -10.39 3.14
N GLU A 153 -5.18 -9.75 1.97
CA GLU A 153 -5.64 -10.35 0.71
C GLU A 153 -4.85 -11.62 0.39
N ASN A 154 -3.53 -11.57 0.48
CA ASN A 154 -2.68 -12.74 0.26
C ASN A 154 -2.95 -13.85 1.25
N ALA A 155 -3.15 -13.53 2.53
CA ALA A 155 -3.53 -14.51 3.56
C ALA A 155 -4.84 -15.23 3.22
N ILE A 156 -5.84 -14.52 2.72
CA ILE A 156 -7.14 -15.11 2.35
C ILE A 156 -7.01 -15.94 1.06
N PHE A 157 -6.49 -15.37 -0.03
CA PHE A 157 -6.47 -16.04 -1.33
C PHE A 157 -5.47 -17.20 -1.40
N HIS A 158 -4.27 -17.03 -0.85
CA HIS A 158 -3.22 -18.05 -0.95
C HIS A 158 -3.16 -18.95 0.28
N GLY A 159 -3.53 -18.42 1.47
CA GLY A 159 -3.49 -19.18 2.69
C GLY A 159 -4.78 -19.96 2.95
N LEU A 160 -5.94 -19.35 2.77
CA LEU A 160 -7.21 -19.90 3.27
C LEU A 160 -8.15 -20.42 2.20
N GLU A 161 -8.08 -19.98 0.93
CA GLU A 161 -9.04 -20.34 -0.12
C GLU A 161 -9.12 -21.86 -0.33
N THR A 162 -8.00 -22.57 -0.18
CA THR A 162 -7.90 -24.04 -0.30
C THR A 162 -8.34 -24.78 0.97
N LYS A 163 -8.54 -24.05 2.08
CA LYS A 163 -8.92 -24.64 3.36
C LYS A 163 -10.43 -24.84 3.42
N ALA A 164 -10.86 -26.07 3.76
CA ALA A 164 -12.29 -26.43 3.77
C ALA A 164 -13.06 -25.68 4.86
N GLU A 165 -12.48 -25.49 6.05
CA GLU A 165 -13.11 -24.88 7.23
C GLU A 165 -12.08 -24.29 8.21
N ASN A 166 -12.56 -23.42 9.13
CA ASN A 166 -11.77 -22.87 10.23
C ASN A 166 -10.53 -22.08 9.80
N GLY A 167 -10.59 -21.41 8.64
CA GLY A 167 -9.58 -20.46 8.25
C GLY A 167 -9.58 -19.26 9.22
N LYS A 168 -8.39 -18.77 9.58
CA LYS A 168 -8.24 -17.64 10.50
C LYS A 168 -7.11 -16.73 10.04
N VAL A 169 -7.42 -15.44 9.97
CA VAL A 169 -6.42 -14.38 9.85
C VAL A 169 -6.36 -13.65 11.19
N THR A 170 -5.17 -13.49 11.74
CA THR A 170 -4.93 -12.75 12.99
C THR A 170 -4.04 -11.56 12.72
N ILE A 171 -4.48 -10.38 13.12
CA ILE A 171 -3.70 -9.15 13.10
C ILE A 171 -3.38 -8.80 14.55
N ARG A 172 -2.09 -8.79 14.91
CA ARG A 172 -1.62 -8.30 16.21
C ARG A 172 -0.87 -7.01 16.03
N ILE A 173 -1.16 -6.03 16.88
CA ILE A 173 -0.55 -4.71 16.84
C ILE A 173 -0.07 -4.37 18.24
N TYR A 174 1.20 -4.00 18.33
CA TYR A 174 1.82 -3.55 19.59
C TYR A 174 2.91 -2.51 19.31
N THR A 175 3.25 -1.74 20.32
CA THR A 175 4.33 -0.77 20.26
C THR A 175 5.56 -1.28 20.99
N THR A 176 6.72 -0.93 20.47
CA THR A 176 8.00 -1.04 21.16
C THR A 176 8.48 0.36 21.54
N GLN A 177 9.64 0.49 22.17
CA GLN A 177 10.20 1.80 22.51
C GLN A 177 10.43 2.71 21.27
N GLN A 178 10.55 2.15 20.07
CA GLN A 178 10.93 2.88 18.86
C GLN A 178 10.01 2.64 17.67
N GLU A 179 9.20 1.57 17.67
CA GLU A 179 8.49 1.10 16.49
C GLU A 179 7.06 0.66 16.82
N LEU A 180 6.16 0.86 15.86
CA LEU A 180 4.88 0.21 15.80
C LEU A 180 5.04 -1.10 15.02
N VAL A 181 4.69 -2.22 15.64
CA VAL A 181 4.79 -3.54 15.05
C VAL A 181 3.39 -4.05 14.70
N VAL A 182 3.19 -4.44 13.44
CA VAL A 182 1.97 -5.08 12.96
C VAL A 182 2.34 -6.48 12.47
N VAL A 183 1.76 -7.50 13.09
CA VAL A 183 1.95 -8.91 12.71
C VAL A 183 0.65 -9.42 12.12
N ILE A 184 0.68 -9.85 10.86
CA ILE A 184 -0.44 -10.49 10.19
C ILE A 184 -0.06 -11.94 9.98
N SER A 185 -0.89 -12.85 10.48
CA SER A 185 -0.69 -14.29 10.37
C SER A 185 -1.98 -14.98 9.96
N ASP A 186 -1.86 -16.04 9.18
CA ASP A 186 -2.95 -16.94 8.83
C ASP A 186 -2.62 -18.37 9.27
N ASN A 187 -3.65 -19.20 9.35
CA ASN A 187 -3.51 -20.63 9.62
C ASN A 187 -3.71 -21.48 8.35
N GLY A 188 -3.40 -20.92 7.19
CA GLY A 188 -3.53 -21.55 5.89
C GLY A 188 -2.48 -22.62 5.59
N THR A 189 -2.38 -22.99 4.31
CA THR A 189 -1.46 -24.04 3.85
C THR A 189 0.02 -23.60 3.82
N GLY A 190 0.29 -22.30 4.00
CA GLY A 190 1.63 -21.74 3.90
C GLY A 190 2.14 -21.63 2.46
N ILE A 191 3.37 -21.16 2.32
CA ILE A 191 4.05 -21.07 1.02
C ILE A 191 5.00 -22.26 0.89
N ASP A 192 4.94 -22.95 -0.25
CA ASP A 192 5.85 -24.03 -0.53
C ASP A 192 7.31 -23.51 -0.63
N TRP A 193 8.24 -24.28 -0.03
CA TRP A 193 9.65 -23.89 0.09
C TRP A 193 10.32 -23.68 -1.27
N ASP A 194 9.95 -24.46 -2.28
CA ASP A 194 10.48 -24.35 -3.64
C ASP A 194 10.02 -23.06 -4.34
N THR A 195 8.83 -22.58 -4.04
CA THR A 195 8.28 -21.30 -4.52
C THR A 195 9.02 -20.12 -3.89
N LEU A 196 9.38 -20.22 -2.61
CA LEU A 196 10.06 -19.15 -1.85
C LEU A 196 11.53 -18.96 -2.32
N VAL A 197 12.19 -20.02 -2.75
CA VAL A 197 13.58 -19.99 -3.26
C VAL A 197 13.65 -19.49 -4.71
N SER A 198 12.53 -19.55 -5.45
CA SER A 198 12.44 -19.11 -6.85
C SER A 198 12.01 -17.65 -7.04
N MET A 199 11.68 -16.93 -5.94
CA MET A 199 11.35 -15.50 -5.90
C MET A 199 12.59 -14.65 -5.60
#